data_c17b5f0613c864ca07d75515c1106184
#
_entry.id   c17b5f0613c864ca07d75515c1106184
#
_cell.length_a   1.000
_cell.length_b   1.000
_cell.length_c   1.000
_cell.angle_alpha   90.00
_cell.angle_beta   90.00
_cell.angle_gamma   90.00
#
_symmetry.space_group_name_H-M   'P 1'
#
loop_
_entity.id
_entity.type
_entity.pdbx_description
1 polymer ?
#
loop_
_entity_poly.entity_id
_entity_poly.type
_entity_poly.pdbx_seq_one_letter_code
_entity_poly.pdbx_strand_id
1 'polypeptide(L)'
;MRNKSSQVFYLVKFAIKSRIREVYKKPLLCSFKITGDCNLKCAHCPFWRNTAKNSLDFENVKQILENLYLDGVRIVIFEGGEPLLWKDKPGGKDINDVIEYAKTLFFFTCVTSNGTVDIERFNPDIFFISIDGLKETHDKLRGKSFDSIMRNIEKNRRQKKIIANICISSENVDEIEELVKFLNDKVYGITIQFFYPYDNVEDLRLGNKEKKELLKNLIGLKRKGMKLLNSISCMKMMVNNTWKCDDFLVANVEQDGRVSQGCYLKNKAVEVSCVDCGFAVHCEISLAYSLNIDALNSARKIFW
;
A
#
# COMPACT_ATOMS: atom_id res chain seq x y z
N MET A 1 -6.18 20.61 -9.31
CA MET A 1 -4.87 20.06 -9.73
C MET A 1 -4.89 18.62 -10.25
N ARG A 2 -6.06 18.08 -10.61
CA ARG A 2 -6.16 16.68 -11.11
C ARG A 2 -5.94 16.53 -12.63
N ASN A 3 -5.47 17.59 -13.31
CA ASN A 3 -5.08 17.49 -14.72
C ASN A 3 -3.75 16.72 -14.84
N LYS A 4 -3.75 15.68 -15.66
CA LYS A 4 -2.61 14.77 -15.90
C LYS A 4 -1.33 15.51 -16.28
N SER A 5 -1.42 16.52 -17.16
CA SER A 5 -0.25 17.30 -17.59
C SER A 5 0.38 18.07 -16.43
N SER A 6 -0.43 18.68 -15.56
CA SER A 6 0.04 19.39 -14.38
C SER A 6 0.69 18.45 -13.36
N GLN A 7 0.17 17.23 -13.23
CA GLN A 7 0.76 16.21 -12.35
C GLN A 7 2.14 15.77 -12.87
N VAL A 8 2.26 15.46 -14.15
CA VAL A 8 3.55 15.10 -14.78
C VAL A 8 4.56 16.22 -14.62
N PHE A 9 4.17 17.48 -14.92
CA PHE A 9 5.04 18.63 -14.73
C PHE A 9 5.54 18.77 -13.30
N TYR A 10 4.64 18.60 -12.30
CA TYR A 10 5.02 18.62 -10.89
C TYR A 10 6.05 17.53 -10.57
N LEU A 11 5.82 16.29 -11.01
CA LEU A 11 6.69 15.15 -10.75
C LEU A 11 8.09 15.35 -11.36
N VAL A 12 8.17 15.87 -12.58
CA VAL A 12 9.45 16.20 -13.22
C VAL A 12 10.19 17.28 -12.42
N LYS A 13 9.50 18.38 -12.06
CA LYS A 13 10.07 19.46 -11.24
C LYS A 13 10.53 18.96 -9.88
N PHE A 14 9.74 18.11 -9.23
CA PHE A 14 10.07 17.46 -7.98
C PHE A 14 11.36 16.63 -8.10
N ALA A 15 11.42 15.74 -9.11
CA ALA A 15 12.58 14.88 -9.34
C ALA A 15 13.87 15.66 -9.62
N ILE A 16 13.79 16.80 -10.32
CA ILE A 16 14.95 17.66 -10.57
C ILE A 16 15.39 18.36 -9.27
N LYS A 17 14.45 19.02 -8.58
CA LYS A 17 14.78 19.82 -7.38
C LYS A 17 15.35 18.97 -6.25
N SER A 18 14.75 17.81 -5.97
CA SER A 18 15.16 16.92 -4.89
C SER A 18 16.54 16.27 -5.13
N ARG A 19 17.04 16.26 -6.38
CA ARG A 19 18.40 15.79 -6.70
C ARG A 19 19.46 16.87 -6.54
N ILE A 20 19.08 18.15 -6.68
CA ILE A 20 20.02 19.28 -6.63
C ILE A 20 20.30 19.70 -5.19
N ARG A 21 19.32 19.66 -4.31
CA ARG A 21 19.47 20.16 -2.93
C ARG A 21 18.74 19.24 -1.94
N GLU A 22 19.42 18.85 -0.87
CA GLU A 22 18.89 18.05 0.24
C GLU A 22 17.60 18.66 0.85
N VAL A 23 17.51 19.98 0.98
CA VAL A 23 16.33 20.69 1.51
C VAL A 23 15.04 20.40 0.71
N TYR A 24 15.15 19.92 -0.51
CA TYR A 24 14.01 19.53 -1.35
C TYR A 24 13.71 18.02 -1.34
N LYS A 25 14.39 17.24 -0.50
CA LYS A 25 14.06 15.83 -0.25
C LYS A 25 12.83 15.72 0.63
N LYS A 26 11.68 15.96 0.01
CA LYS A 26 10.35 15.92 0.62
C LYS A 26 9.62 14.65 0.25
N PRO A 27 8.67 14.17 1.08
CA PRO A 27 7.89 12.98 0.75
C PRO A 27 6.94 13.25 -0.43
N LEU A 28 6.71 12.22 -1.24
CA LEU A 28 5.76 12.23 -2.35
C LEU A 28 4.51 11.41 -2.03
N LEU A 29 4.67 10.34 -1.27
CA LEU A 29 3.63 9.40 -0.87
C LEU A 29 3.50 9.39 0.66
N CYS A 30 2.26 9.29 1.15
CA CYS A 30 2.00 9.10 2.58
C CYS A 30 1.19 7.83 2.83
N SER A 31 1.68 7.00 3.75
CA SER A 31 0.93 5.95 4.43
C SER A 31 0.26 6.58 5.66
N PHE A 32 -1.08 6.67 5.66
CA PHE A 32 -1.86 7.35 6.69
C PHE A 32 -2.70 6.33 7.47
N LYS A 33 -2.26 5.96 8.68
CA LYS A 33 -3.02 5.09 9.58
C LYS A 33 -4.08 5.90 10.31
N ILE A 34 -5.28 5.96 9.74
CA ILE A 34 -6.38 6.79 10.25
C ILE A 34 -7.03 6.23 11.50
N THR A 35 -6.95 4.91 11.71
CA THR A 35 -7.52 4.23 12.88
C THR A 35 -6.72 2.98 13.25
N GLY A 36 -6.75 2.62 14.54
CA GLY A 36 -6.28 1.32 15.03
C GLY A 36 -7.37 0.24 15.08
N ASP A 37 -8.64 0.62 14.91
CA ASP A 37 -9.75 -0.33 14.95
C ASP A 37 -9.78 -1.21 13.69
N CYS A 38 -9.96 -2.52 13.90
CA CYS A 38 -10.09 -3.50 12.84
C CYS A 38 -11.10 -4.58 13.23
N ASN A 39 -11.87 -5.04 12.27
CA ASN A 39 -12.81 -6.16 12.44
C ASN A 39 -12.18 -7.54 12.17
N LEU A 40 -10.90 -7.59 11.79
CA LEU A 40 -10.14 -8.83 11.60
C LEU A 40 -8.97 -8.93 12.58
N LYS A 41 -8.52 -10.18 12.83
CA LYS A 41 -7.37 -10.51 13.67
C LYS A 41 -6.35 -11.33 12.87
N CYS A 42 -5.83 -10.76 11.78
CA CYS A 42 -4.90 -11.44 10.90
C CYS A 42 -3.64 -11.90 11.63
N ALA A 43 -3.16 -13.12 11.35
CA ALA A 43 -2.04 -13.74 12.04
C ALA A 43 -0.75 -12.91 11.94
N HIS A 44 -0.49 -12.34 10.76
CA HIS A 44 0.72 -11.58 10.43
C HIS A 44 0.62 -10.07 10.73
N CYS A 45 -0.49 -9.58 11.31
CA CYS A 45 -0.71 -8.15 11.53
C CYS A 45 -0.54 -7.77 12.99
N PRO A 46 0.33 -6.81 13.35
CA PRO A 46 0.51 -6.36 14.72
C PRO A 46 -0.56 -5.36 15.18
N PHE A 47 -1.23 -4.65 14.24
CA PHE A 47 -2.06 -3.48 14.57
C PHE A 47 -3.27 -3.79 15.44
N TRP A 48 -3.96 -4.90 15.21
CA TRP A 48 -5.11 -5.29 16.04
C TRP A 48 -4.73 -5.67 17.47
N ARG A 49 -3.45 -6.00 17.69
CA ARG A 49 -2.88 -6.35 19.03
C ARG A 49 -2.60 -5.11 19.87
N ASN A 50 -2.51 -3.95 19.23
CA ASN A 50 -2.31 -2.70 19.95
C ASN A 50 -3.61 -2.27 20.62
N THR A 51 -3.60 -2.19 21.94
CA THR A 51 -4.78 -1.81 22.76
C THR A 51 -5.03 -0.30 22.78
N ALA A 52 -4.05 0.51 22.40
CA ALA A 52 -4.21 1.96 22.28
C ALA A 52 -5.02 2.29 21.01
N LYS A 53 -6.34 2.29 21.17
CA LYS A 53 -7.29 2.61 20.09
C LYS A 53 -7.41 4.12 19.93
N ASN A 54 -6.33 4.78 19.55
CA ASN A 54 -6.36 6.18 19.21
C ASN A 54 -7.00 6.32 17.81
N SER A 55 -7.95 7.22 17.70
CA SER A 55 -8.56 7.60 16.43
C SER A 55 -8.56 9.12 16.38
N LEU A 56 -8.03 9.66 15.30
CA LEU A 56 -8.06 11.10 15.04
C LEU A 56 -9.51 11.52 14.76
N ASP A 57 -9.89 12.71 15.20
CA ASP A 57 -11.12 13.36 14.73
C ASP A 57 -10.91 13.98 13.34
N PHE A 58 -11.99 14.41 12.71
CA PHE A 58 -11.98 14.92 11.34
C PHE A 58 -11.12 16.18 11.18
N GLU A 59 -11.18 17.11 12.13
CA GLU A 59 -10.42 18.36 12.03
C GLU A 59 -8.91 18.12 12.18
N ASN A 60 -8.51 17.23 13.08
CA ASN A 60 -7.10 16.81 13.19
C ASN A 60 -6.62 16.12 11.90
N VAL A 61 -7.44 15.25 11.31
CA VAL A 61 -7.12 14.61 10.02
C VAL A 61 -6.93 15.67 8.93
N LYS A 62 -7.82 16.66 8.82
CA LYS A 62 -7.68 17.77 7.86
C LYS A 62 -6.39 18.54 8.03
N GLN A 63 -6.10 18.95 9.26
CA GLN A 63 -4.86 19.70 9.57
C GLN A 63 -3.61 18.91 9.16
N ILE A 64 -3.58 17.60 9.44
CA ILE A 64 -2.47 16.74 9.03
C ILE A 64 -2.38 16.63 7.49
N LEU A 65 -3.51 16.47 6.80
CA LEU A 65 -3.54 16.40 5.33
C LEU A 65 -3.04 17.70 4.68
N GLU A 66 -3.41 18.87 5.21
CA GLU A 66 -2.93 20.17 4.75
C GLU A 66 -1.41 20.29 4.92
N ASN A 67 -0.89 19.92 6.09
CA ASN A 67 0.55 19.94 6.37
C ASN A 67 1.31 18.99 5.42
N LEU A 68 0.82 17.76 5.21
CA LEU A 68 1.40 16.81 4.27
C LEU A 68 1.43 17.36 2.84
N TYR A 69 0.36 18.05 2.42
CA TYR A 69 0.31 18.69 1.10
C TYR A 69 1.36 19.78 0.96
N LEU A 70 1.53 20.65 1.98
CA LEU A 70 2.54 21.69 2.02
C LEU A 70 3.97 21.10 2.02
N ASP A 71 4.15 19.96 2.67
CA ASP A 71 5.40 19.22 2.68
C ASP A 71 5.72 18.48 1.39
N GLY A 72 4.82 18.45 0.42
CA GLY A 72 5.11 17.91 -0.91
C GLY A 72 4.43 16.58 -1.21
N VAL A 73 3.71 15.97 -0.28
CA VAL A 73 2.94 14.75 -0.53
C VAL A 73 1.90 15.00 -1.62
N ARG A 74 1.77 14.05 -2.54
CA ARG A 74 0.79 14.11 -3.65
C ARG A 74 -0.03 12.83 -3.79
N ILE A 75 0.36 11.78 -3.09
CA ILE A 75 -0.35 10.50 -3.03
C ILE A 75 -0.59 10.18 -1.56
N VAL A 76 -1.83 9.99 -1.15
CA VAL A 76 -2.18 9.54 0.20
C VAL A 76 -2.85 8.19 0.13
N ILE A 77 -2.40 7.27 0.98
CA ILE A 77 -2.96 5.93 1.14
C ILE A 77 -3.50 5.85 2.57
N PHE A 78 -4.81 5.83 2.71
CA PHE A 78 -5.46 5.61 3.99
C PHE A 78 -5.42 4.12 4.33
N GLU A 79 -4.89 3.81 5.50
CA GLU A 79 -4.73 2.45 6.03
C GLU A 79 -4.82 2.46 7.57
N GLY A 80 -4.33 1.44 8.24
CA GLY A 80 -4.30 1.35 9.69
C GLY A 80 -4.85 0.00 10.15
N GLY A 81 -5.86 -0.02 11.01
CA GLY A 81 -6.68 -1.21 11.26
C GLY A 81 -7.52 -1.52 10.01
N GLU A 82 -8.80 -1.13 10.03
CA GLU A 82 -9.64 -1.11 8.82
C GLU A 82 -10.16 0.32 8.60
N PRO A 83 -9.64 1.06 7.61
CA PRO A 83 -9.97 2.47 7.43
C PRO A 83 -11.45 2.70 7.11
N LEU A 84 -12.15 1.74 6.50
CA LEU A 84 -13.57 1.86 6.17
C LEU A 84 -14.49 1.83 7.41
N LEU A 85 -13.94 1.47 8.58
CA LEU A 85 -14.65 1.53 9.86
C LEU A 85 -14.46 2.86 10.59
N TRP A 86 -13.55 3.71 10.12
CA TRP A 86 -13.28 4.99 10.77
C TRP A 86 -14.51 5.89 10.75
N LYS A 87 -14.78 6.46 11.92
CA LYS A 87 -15.85 7.47 12.11
C LYS A 87 -15.39 8.52 13.10
N ASP A 88 -15.67 9.76 12.75
CA ASP A 88 -15.53 10.89 13.66
C ASP A 88 -16.65 10.85 14.71
N LYS A 89 -16.30 10.63 15.98
CA LYS A 89 -17.28 10.51 17.06
C LYS A 89 -18.03 11.82 17.35
N PRO A 90 -17.39 13.02 17.33
CA PRO A 90 -18.11 14.27 17.57
C PRO A 90 -19.00 14.72 16.41
N GLY A 91 -18.58 14.49 15.15
CA GLY A 91 -19.16 15.15 13.98
C GLY A 91 -19.97 14.26 13.03
N GLY A 92 -20.07 12.95 13.28
CA GLY A 92 -20.79 12.01 12.40
C GLY A 92 -20.16 11.81 11.02
N LYS A 93 -18.95 12.34 10.80
CA LYS A 93 -18.17 12.14 9.57
C LYS A 93 -17.62 10.73 9.46
N ASP A 94 -17.44 10.24 8.25
CA ASP A 94 -16.77 8.94 8.02
C ASP A 94 -15.58 9.07 7.07
N ILE A 95 -14.95 7.96 6.75
CA ILE A 95 -13.77 7.95 5.86
C ILE A 95 -14.07 8.55 4.47
N ASN A 96 -15.30 8.50 4.00
CA ASN A 96 -15.64 9.10 2.70
C ASN A 96 -15.54 10.62 2.73
N ASP A 97 -15.92 11.28 3.84
CA ASP A 97 -15.70 12.72 4.02
C ASP A 97 -14.21 13.08 3.97
N VAL A 98 -13.37 12.25 4.59
CA VAL A 98 -11.91 12.41 4.55
C VAL A 98 -11.37 12.21 3.12
N ILE A 99 -11.83 11.19 2.41
CA ILE A 99 -11.44 10.92 1.02
C ILE A 99 -11.82 12.10 0.12
N GLU A 100 -13.04 12.60 0.22
CA GLU A 100 -13.48 13.74 -0.61
C GLU A 100 -12.69 15.01 -0.29
N TYR A 101 -12.38 15.27 0.99
CA TYR A 101 -11.49 16.36 1.36
C TYR A 101 -10.07 16.18 0.78
N ALA A 102 -9.49 14.98 0.96
CA ALA A 102 -8.15 14.66 0.45
C ALA A 102 -8.05 14.81 -1.08
N LYS A 103 -9.12 14.51 -1.82
CA LYS A 103 -9.19 14.72 -3.27
C LYS A 103 -9.03 16.18 -3.69
N THR A 104 -9.32 17.14 -2.83
CA THR A 104 -9.09 18.56 -3.12
C THR A 104 -7.61 18.94 -3.09
N LEU A 105 -6.80 18.18 -2.35
CA LEU A 105 -5.39 18.43 -2.09
C LEU A 105 -4.47 17.57 -2.97
N PHE A 106 -4.68 16.26 -2.98
CA PHE A 106 -3.74 15.29 -3.53
C PHE A 106 -4.06 14.91 -4.98
N PHE A 107 -3.05 14.40 -5.67
CA PHE A 107 -3.22 13.85 -7.02
C PHE A 107 -4.02 12.56 -6.98
N PHE A 108 -3.71 11.69 -6.02
CA PHE A 108 -4.37 10.41 -5.83
C PHE A 108 -4.65 10.15 -4.36
N THR A 109 -5.87 9.68 -4.11
CA THR A 109 -6.32 9.19 -2.82
C THR A 109 -6.58 7.69 -2.93
N CYS A 110 -5.92 6.92 -2.09
CA CYS A 110 -6.02 5.46 -2.09
C CYS A 110 -6.49 4.97 -0.72
N VAL A 111 -7.09 3.80 -0.71
CA VAL A 111 -7.48 3.10 0.52
C VAL A 111 -6.95 1.68 0.47
N THR A 112 -6.21 1.26 1.51
CA THR A 112 -5.86 -0.15 1.73
C THR A 112 -6.86 -0.73 2.72
N SER A 113 -7.67 -1.70 2.27
CA SER A 113 -8.74 -2.31 3.06
C SER A 113 -8.61 -3.82 3.11
N ASN A 114 -9.13 -4.42 4.17
CA ASN A 114 -9.30 -5.88 4.24
C ASN A 114 -10.45 -6.39 3.34
N GLY A 115 -11.25 -5.48 2.75
CA GLY A 115 -12.28 -5.79 1.78
C GLY A 115 -13.56 -6.42 2.34
N THR A 116 -13.72 -6.55 3.65
CA THR A 116 -14.92 -7.15 4.25
C THR A 116 -16.11 -6.19 4.30
N VAL A 117 -15.84 -4.88 4.33
CA VAL A 117 -16.86 -3.82 4.27
C VAL A 117 -17.24 -3.58 2.81
N ASP A 118 -18.54 -3.40 2.54
CA ASP A 118 -19.00 -3.03 1.19
C ASP A 118 -18.41 -1.66 0.78
N ILE A 119 -17.68 -1.66 -0.33
CA ILE A 119 -16.95 -0.47 -0.81
C ILE A 119 -17.78 0.43 -1.74
N GLU A 120 -19.04 0.09 -2.03
CA GLU A 120 -19.87 0.78 -3.02
C GLU A 120 -19.96 2.30 -2.79
N ARG A 121 -20.22 2.72 -1.55
CA ARG A 121 -20.40 4.12 -1.20
C ARG A 121 -19.12 4.94 -1.06
N PHE A 122 -17.96 4.28 -0.96
CA PHE A 122 -16.68 4.96 -0.79
C PHE A 122 -16.04 5.25 -2.15
N ASN A 123 -15.37 6.39 -2.28
CA ASN A 123 -14.93 6.85 -3.58
C ASN A 123 -13.45 7.32 -3.62
N PRO A 124 -12.47 6.52 -3.14
CA PRO A 124 -11.06 6.81 -3.44
C PRO A 124 -10.77 6.62 -4.93
N ASP A 125 -9.61 7.08 -5.38
CA ASP A 125 -9.18 6.79 -6.75
C ASP A 125 -8.80 5.32 -6.94
N ILE A 126 -8.29 4.66 -5.88
CA ILE A 126 -7.84 3.27 -5.91
C ILE A 126 -8.16 2.59 -4.59
N PHE A 127 -8.70 1.39 -4.68
CA PHE A 127 -8.74 0.44 -3.55
C PHE A 127 -7.62 -0.59 -3.70
N PHE A 128 -6.80 -0.73 -2.67
CA PHE A 128 -5.93 -1.88 -2.47
C PHE A 128 -6.63 -2.85 -1.53
N ILE A 129 -7.12 -3.98 -2.05
CA ILE A 129 -7.82 -4.99 -1.25
C ILE A 129 -6.84 -6.12 -0.93
N SER A 130 -6.69 -6.39 0.36
CA SER A 130 -5.76 -7.40 0.85
C SER A 130 -6.31 -8.81 0.65
N ILE A 131 -5.60 -9.64 -0.14
CA ILE A 131 -5.94 -11.04 -0.39
C ILE A 131 -4.64 -11.85 -0.38
N ASP A 132 -4.44 -12.70 0.64
CA ASP A 132 -3.16 -13.37 0.85
C ASP A 132 -3.16 -14.87 0.51
N GLY A 133 -4.19 -15.37 -0.14
CA GLY A 133 -4.26 -16.78 -0.54
C GLY A 133 -5.56 -17.14 -1.24
N LEU A 134 -5.66 -18.34 -1.72
CA LEU A 134 -6.93 -18.96 -2.03
C LEU A 134 -7.74 -19.14 -0.74
N LYS A 135 -8.99 -19.55 -0.83
CA LYS A 135 -9.95 -19.49 0.28
C LYS A 135 -9.40 -20.04 1.61
N GLU A 136 -8.84 -21.23 1.59
CA GLU A 136 -8.41 -21.92 2.81
C GLU A 136 -7.24 -21.20 3.48
N THR A 137 -6.21 -20.87 2.72
CA THR A 137 -5.03 -20.17 3.21
C THR A 137 -5.35 -18.73 3.60
N HIS A 138 -6.16 -18.04 2.81
CA HIS A 138 -6.61 -16.69 3.15
C HIS A 138 -7.38 -16.69 4.48
N ASP A 139 -8.35 -17.62 4.62
CA ASP A 139 -9.17 -17.70 5.83
C ASP A 139 -8.36 -18.13 7.07
N LYS A 140 -7.30 -18.94 6.90
CA LYS A 140 -6.32 -19.25 7.95
C LYS A 140 -5.55 -18.01 8.38
N LEU A 141 -5.05 -17.21 7.43
CA LEU A 141 -4.19 -16.04 7.70
C LEU A 141 -4.97 -14.81 8.18
N ARG A 142 -6.18 -14.59 7.63
CA ARG A 142 -6.95 -13.35 7.84
C ARG A 142 -8.32 -13.55 8.49
N GLY A 143 -8.63 -14.80 8.92
CA GLY A 143 -9.98 -15.14 9.40
C GLY A 143 -10.97 -15.35 8.26
N LYS A 144 -12.12 -15.92 8.56
CA LYS A 144 -13.15 -16.34 7.58
C LYS A 144 -13.73 -15.16 6.79
N SER A 145 -12.94 -14.57 5.89
CA SER A 145 -13.25 -13.33 5.18
C SER A 145 -13.26 -13.46 3.65
N PHE A 146 -12.67 -14.51 3.08
CA PHE A 146 -12.48 -14.67 1.64
C PHE A 146 -13.78 -14.50 0.83
N ASP A 147 -14.84 -15.22 1.19
CA ASP A 147 -16.09 -15.17 0.43
C ASP A 147 -16.76 -13.80 0.46
N SER A 148 -16.67 -13.07 1.59
CA SER A 148 -17.21 -11.71 1.69
C SER A 148 -16.41 -10.71 0.85
N ILE A 149 -15.09 -10.84 0.84
CA ILE A 149 -14.20 -10.02 0.02
C ILE A 149 -14.48 -10.26 -1.47
N MET A 150 -14.57 -11.54 -1.89
CA MET A 150 -14.84 -11.85 -3.29
C MET A 150 -16.21 -11.36 -3.76
N ARG A 151 -17.26 -11.42 -2.91
CA ARG A 151 -18.55 -10.81 -3.22
C ARG A 151 -18.46 -9.29 -3.39
N ASN A 152 -17.73 -8.61 -2.50
CA ASN A 152 -17.53 -7.16 -2.57
C ASN A 152 -16.76 -6.75 -3.82
N ILE A 153 -15.72 -7.50 -4.20
CA ILE A 153 -14.98 -7.28 -5.43
C ILE A 153 -15.89 -7.46 -6.65
N GLU A 154 -16.62 -8.59 -6.74
CA GLU A 154 -17.46 -8.86 -7.90
C GLU A 154 -18.56 -7.79 -8.08
N LYS A 155 -19.18 -7.34 -6.97
CA LYS A 155 -20.18 -6.27 -6.98
C LYS A 155 -19.62 -4.95 -7.53
N ASN A 156 -18.36 -4.61 -7.20
CA ASN A 156 -17.83 -3.26 -7.38
C ASN A 156 -16.78 -3.14 -8.52
N ARG A 157 -16.20 -4.25 -9.02
CA ARG A 157 -15.06 -4.26 -9.95
C ARG A 157 -15.25 -3.51 -11.27
N ARG A 158 -16.49 -3.26 -11.69
CA ARG A 158 -16.80 -2.50 -12.92
C ARG A 158 -16.82 -0.98 -12.70
N GLN A 159 -17.00 -0.54 -11.45
CA GLN A 159 -17.19 0.87 -11.10
C GLN A 159 -15.99 1.41 -10.31
N LYS A 160 -15.23 0.55 -9.64
CA LYS A 160 -14.10 0.91 -8.77
C LYS A 160 -12.80 0.34 -9.31
N LYS A 161 -11.72 1.11 -9.20
CA LYS A 161 -10.37 0.62 -9.50
C LYS A 161 -9.87 -0.19 -8.30
N ILE A 162 -10.05 -1.51 -8.37
CA ILE A 162 -9.68 -2.46 -7.32
C ILE A 162 -8.38 -3.15 -7.71
N ILE A 163 -7.36 -3.03 -6.87
CA ILE A 163 -6.08 -3.72 -7.00
C ILE A 163 -5.98 -4.72 -5.84
N ALA A 164 -5.79 -5.99 -6.14
CA ALA A 164 -5.46 -6.97 -5.11
C ALA A 164 -4.04 -6.73 -4.60
N ASN A 165 -3.87 -6.64 -3.28
CA ASN A 165 -2.59 -6.46 -2.63
C ASN A 165 -2.25 -7.73 -1.83
N ILE A 166 -1.21 -8.44 -2.24
CA ILE A 166 -0.81 -9.73 -1.69
C ILE A 166 0.42 -9.55 -0.80
N CYS A 167 0.32 -9.96 0.46
CA CYS A 167 1.46 -10.10 1.35
C CYS A 167 1.95 -11.56 1.32
N ILE A 168 3.12 -11.77 0.72
CA ILE A 168 3.71 -13.10 0.55
C ILE A 168 4.53 -13.49 1.78
N SER A 169 4.27 -14.68 2.29
CA SER A 169 4.92 -15.27 3.46
C SER A 169 5.21 -16.75 3.24
N SER A 170 5.86 -17.41 4.19
CA SER A 170 6.07 -18.87 4.18
C SER A 170 4.76 -19.67 4.18
N GLU A 171 3.67 -19.07 4.65
CA GLU A 171 2.37 -19.74 4.77
C GLU A 171 1.56 -19.79 3.48
N ASN A 172 1.88 -18.94 2.48
CA ASN A 172 1.09 -18.84 1.24
C ASN A 172 1.91 -18.93 -0.04
N VAL A 173 3.22 -19.07 0.06
CA VAL A 173 4.15 -19.03 -1.10
C VAL A 173 3.79 -20.03 -2.19
N ASP A 174 3.36 -21.22 -1.83
CA ASP A 174 3.11 -22.33 -2.76
C ASP A 174 1.90 -22.10 -3.68
N GLU A 175 0.96 -21.25 -3.28
CA GLU A 175 -0.26 -20.98 -4.04
C GLU A 175 -0.32 -19.60 -4.71
N ILE A 176 0.71 -18.76 -4.55
CA ILE A 176 0.72 -17.39 -5.08
C ILE A 176 0.54 -17.35 -6.60
N GLU A 177 1.14 -18.27 -7.34
CA GLU A 177 0.98 -18.32 -8.80
C GLU A 177 -0.46 -18.63 -9.19
N GLU A 178 -1.11 -19.54 -8.47
CA GLU A 178 -2.51 -19.89 -8.69
C GLU A 178 -3.43 -18.75 -8.29
N LEU A 179 -3.16 -18.10 -7.15
CA LEU A 179 -3.89 -16.91 -6.71
C LEU A 179 -3.80 -15.78 -7.73
N VAL A 180 -2.63 -15.52 -8.32
CA VAL A 180 -2.46 -14.52 -9.38
C VAL A 180 -3.33 -14.84 -10.59
N LYS A 181 -3.35 -16.12 -11.04
CA LYS A 181 -4.21 -16.57 -12.14
C LYS A 181 -5.69 -16.41 -11.79
N PHE A 182 -6.08 -16.81 -10.58
CA PHE A 182 -7.46 -16.71 -10.07
C PHE A 182 -7.97 -15.27 -10.04
N LEU A 183 -7.12 -14.31 -9.62
CA LEU A 183 -7.49 -12.90 -9.49
C LEU A 183 -7.44 -12.12 -10.80
N ASN A 184 -6.74 -12.64 -11.81
CA ASN A 184 -6.41 -11.90 -13.04
C ASN A 184 -7.61 -11.23 -13.72
N ASP A 185 -8.75 -11.90 -13.78
CA ASP A 185 -9.96 -11.41 -14.44
C ASP A 185 -10.98 -10.78 -13.48
N LYS A 186 -10.67 -10.78 -12.18
CA LYS A 186 -11.56 -10.30 -11.12
C LYS A 186 -11.24 -8.89 -10.64
N VAL A 187 -9.98 -8.48 -10.81
CA VAL A 187 -9.49 -7.18 -10.36
C VAL A 187 -8.85 -6.37 -11.49
N TYR A 188 -8.67 -5.07 -11.27
CA TYR A 188 -7.94 -4.21 -12.20
C TYR A 188 -6.48 -4.62 -12.36
N GLY A 189 -5.83 -5.02 -11.25
CA GLY A 189 -4.45 -5.48 -11.24
C GLY A 189 -4.08 -6.06 -9.88
N ILE A 190 -2.86 -6.56 -9.78
CA ILE A 190 -2.34 -7.27 -8.62
C ILE A 190 -1.00 -6.65 -8.24
N THR A 191 -0.83 -6.30 -6.96
CA THR A 191 0.45 -5.92 -6.36
C THR A 191 0.89 -6.97 -5.35
N ILE A 192 2.19 -7.18 -5.26
CA ILE A 192 2.80 -8.10 -4.29
C ILE A 192 3.80 -7.36 -3.41
N GLN A 193 3.92 -7.79 -2.19
CA GLN A 193 5.00 -7.48 -1.26
C GLN A 193 5.34 -8.71 -0.44
N PHE A 194 6.50 -8.71 0.21
CA PHE A 194 6.86 -9.80 1.12
C PHE A 194 6.64 -9.39 2.56
N PHE A 195 6.27 -10.38 3.36
CA PHE A 195 6.15 -10.20 4.81
C PHE A 195 7.49 -9.80 5.41
N TYR A 196 7.44 -8.86 6.36
CA TYR A 196 8.55 -8.49 7.23
C TYR A 196 8.06 -8.54 8.68
N PRO A 197 8.72 -9.30 9.58
CA PRO A 197 8.31 -9.40 10.96
C PRO A 197 8.64 -8.10 11.72
N TYR A 198 7.67 -7.60 12.45
CA TYR A 198 7.83 -6.46 13.35
C TYR A 198 6.78 -6.52 14.48
N ASP A 199 7.04 -5.84 15.60
CA ASP A 199 6.11 -5.72 16.72
C ASP A 199 5.63 -7.07 17.30
N ASN A 200 6.55 -8.01 17.56
CA ASN A 200 6.26 -9.32 18.20
C ASN A 200 5.29 -10.21 17.41
N VAL A 201 5.26 -10.08 16.11
CA VAL A 201 4.55 -11.01 15.21
C VAL A 201 5.45 -12.19 14.92
N GLU A 202 4.85 -13.40 14.80
CA GLU A 202 5.56 -14.60 14.37
C GLU A 202 6.34 -14.36 13.07
N ASP A 203 7.54 -14.91 12.96
CA ASP A 203 8.37 -14.77 11.77
C ASP A 203 7.87 -15.69 10.66
N LEU A 204 7.12 -15.12 9.73
CA LEU A 204 6.62 -15.76 8.53
C LEU A 204 7.43 -15.39 7.29
N ARG A 205 8.68 -14.97 7.44
CA ARG A 205 9.54 -14.63 6.32
C ARG A 205 9.78 -15.81 5.40
N LEU A 206 9.83 -15.49 4.13
CA LEU A 206 10.18 -16.44 3.09
C LEU A 206 11.70 -16.59 2.97
N GLY A 207 12.18 -17.83 2.78
CA GLY A 207 13.59 -18.10 2.52
C GLY A 207 14.04 -17.50 1.17
N ASN A 208 15.31 -17.09 1.06
CA ASN A 208 15.83 -16.43 -0.14
C ASN A 208 15.71 -17.30 -1.40
N LYS A 209 15.84 -18.63 -1.28
CA LYS A 209 15.72 -19.55 -2.41
C LYS A 209 14.29 -19.57 -2.95
N GLU A 210 13.31 -19.72 -2.08
CA GLU A 210 11.89 -19.73 -2.42
C GLU A 210 11.45 -18.38 -3.00
N LYS A 211 11.87 -17.27 -2.36
CA LYS A 211 11.63 -15.91 -2.84
C LYS A 211 12.14 -15.71 -4.27
N LYS A 212 13.34 -16.18 -4.56
CA LYS A 212 13.96 -16.10 -5.90
C LYS A 212 13.19 -16.89 -6.93
N GLU A 213 12.80 -18.11 -6.60
CA GLU A 213 12.05 -19.00 -7.50
C GLU A 213 10.66 -18.41 -7.80
N LEU A 214 9.92 -18.03 -6.76
CA LEU A 214 8.62 -17.40 -6.92
C LEU A 214 8.70 -16.12 -7.78
N LEU A 215 9.64 -15.21 -7.51
CA LEU A 215 9.78 -13.98 -8.29
C LEU A 215 10.11 -14.26 -9.76
N LYS A 216 10.91 -15.27 -10.05
CA LYS A 216 11.19 -15.72 -11.43
C LYS A 216 9.90 -16.15 -12.13
N ASN A 217 9.07 -16.94 -11.45
CA ASN A 217 7.81 -17.44 -11.99
C ASN A 217 6.79 -16.30 -12.19
N LEU A 218 6.66 -15.38 -11.22
CA LEU A 218 5.78 -14.22 -11.32
C LEU A 218 6.20 -13.27 -12.47
N ILE A 219 7.51 -13.08 -12.69
CA ILE A 219 8.01 -12.34 -13.86
C ILE A 219 7.58 -13.06 -15.15
N GLY A 220 7.64 -14.40 -15.18
CA GLY A 220 7.14 -15.21 -16.29
C GLY A 220 5.65 -15.00 -16.55
N LEU A 221 4.84 -15.02 -15.50
CA LEU A 221 3.39 -14.76 -15.58
C LEU A 221 3.09 -13.35 -16.08
N LYS A 222 3.79 -12.33 -15.55
CA LYS A 222 3.66 -10.95 -16.02
C LYS A 222 3.98 -10.81 -17.52
N ARG A 223 5.04 -11.46 -18.01
CA ARG A 223 5.41 -11.47 -19.43
C ARG A 223 4.37 -12.15 -20.30
N LYS A 224 3.63 -13.12 -19.76
CA LYS A 224 2.48 -13.77 -20.41
C LYS A 224 1.18 -12.97 -20.34
N GLY A 225 1.23 -11.74 -19.82
CA GLY A 225 0.08 -10.82 -19.79
C GLY A 225 -0.74 -10.82 -18.51
N MET A 226 -0.33 -11.53 -17.45
CA MET A 226 -1.00 -11.41 -16.15
C MET A 226 -0.87 -9.99 -15.61
N LYS A 227 -1.93 -9.50 -14.96
CA LYS A 227 -2.08 -8.12 -14.48
C LYS A 227 -1.27 -7.81 -13.21
N LEU A 228 -0.04 -8.35 -13.12
CA LEU A 228 0.89 -7.97 -12.07
C LEU A 228 1.38 -6.53 -12.31
N LEU A 229 1.15 -5.64 -11.36
CA LEU A 229 1.47 -4.21 -11.48
C LEU A 229 2.89 -3.88 -11.02
N ASN A 230 3.49 -4.69 -10.13
CA ASN A 230 4.90 -4.49 -9.77
C ASN A 230 5.78 -4.52 -11.02
N SER A 231 6.75 -3.61 -11.12
CA SER A 231 7.71 -3.59 -12.24
C SER A 231 8.60 -4.84 -12.22
N ILE A 232 9.02 -5.30 -13.39
CA ILE A 232 9.98 -6.41 -13.49
C ILE A 232 11.30 -6.01 -12.83
N SER A 233 11.68 -4.73 -12.94
CA SER A 233 12.86 -4.19 -12.29
C SER A 233 12.76 -4.31 -10.76
N CYS A 234 11.64 -3.93 -10.16
CA CYS A 234 11.40 -4.10 -8.73
C CYS A 234 11.46 -5.59 -8.34
N MET A 235 10.70 -6.46 -9.03
CA MET A 235 10.71 -7.89 -8.73
C MET A 235 12.10 -8.52 -8.78
N LYS A 236 12.93 -8.13 -9.77
CA LYS A 236 14.33 -8.60 -9.88
C LYS A 236 15.19 -8.11 -8.71
N MET A 237 15.07 -6.84 -8.33
CA MET A 237 15.86 -6.27 -7.23
C MET A 237 15.43 -6.79 -5.88
N MET A 238 14.16 -7.11 -5.68
CA MET A 238 13.65 -7.70 -4.45
C MET A 238 14.19 -9.11 -4.17
N VAL A 239 14.73 -9.80 -5.16
CA VAL A 239 15.37 -11.13 -4.93
C VAL A 239 16.44 -11.05 -3.84
N ASN A 240 17.31 -10.04 -3.89
CA ASN A 240 18.42 -9.84 -2.95
C ASN A 240 18.40 -8.43 -2.31
N ASN A 241 17.29 -7.72 -2.45
CA ASN A 241 17.10 -6.36 -1.95
C ASN A 241 18.24 -5.39 -2.36
N THR A 242 18.56 -5.37 -3.66
CA THR A 242 19.74 -4.66 -4.21
C THR A 242 19.45 -3.21 -4.65
N TRP A 243 18.24 -2.70 -4.46
CA TRP A 243 17.94 -1.32 -4.84
C TRP A 243 18.46 -0.32 -3.80
N LYS A 244 18.79 0.88 -4.26
CA LYS A 244 18.98 2.03 -3.36
C LYS A 244 17.61 2.52 -2.89
N CYS A 245 17.38 2.44 -1.60
CA CYS A 245 16.12 2.91 -1.00
C CYS A 245 16.19 4.42 -0.75
N ASP A 246 15.40 5.18 -1.50
CA ASP A 246 15.19 6.61 -1.30
C ASP A 246 13.97 6.80 -0.35
N ASP A 247 14.10 6.36 0.89
CA ASP A 247 13.02 6.28 1.88
C ASP A 247 12.40 7.64 2.22
N PHE A 248 13.13 8.74 2.03
CA PHE A 248 12.61 10.09 2.20
C PHE A 248 11.35 10.39 1.34
N LEU A 249 11.12 9.61 0.27
CA LEU A 249 9.95 9.76 -0.60
C LEU A 249 8.63 9.37 0.08
N VAL A 250 8.70 8.71 1.23
CA VAL A 250 7.52 8.23 1.97
C VAL A 250 7.40 8.99 3.30
N ALA A 251 6.19 9.44 3.59
CA ALA A 251 5.78 9.89 4.92
C ALA A 251 4.85 8.86 5.55
N ASN A 252 4.83 8.83 6.87
CA ASN A 252 3.92 7.98 7.63
C ASN A 252 3.18 8.82 8.65
N VAL A 253 1.89 8.57 8.80
CA VAL A 253 1.06 9.11 9.87
C VAL A 253 0.58 7.94 10.71
N GLU A 254 0.87 7.97 12.00
CA GLU A 254 0.38 7.00 12.96
C GLU A 254 -1.04 7.33 13.41
N GLN A 255 -1.73 6.35 13.97
CA GLN A 255 -3.12 6.51 14.45
C GLN A 255 -3.30 7.56 15.56
N ASP A 256 -2.22 8.01 16.18
CA ASP A 256 -2.19 9.10 17.18
C ASP A 256 -1.83 10.47 16.56
N GLY A 257 -1.69 10.54 15.23
CA GLY A 257 -1.40 11.77 14.49
C GLY A 257 0.09 12.10 14.38
N ARG A 258 0.99 11.31 14.95
CA ARG A 258 2.43 11.51 14.76
C ARG A 258 2.82 11.34 13.31
N VAL A 259 3.50 12.33 12.75
CA VAL A 259 4.00 12.34 11.38
C VAL A 259 5.49 12.05 11.39
N SER A 260 5.94 11.18 10.53
CA SER A 260 7.36 10.90 10.31
C SER A 260 7.66 10.76 8.82
N GLN A 261 8.89 11.10 8.43
CA GLN A 261 9.39 10.89 7.07
C GLN A 261 10.39 9.75 7.06
N GLY A 262 10.37 8.94 6.01
CA GLY A 262 11.29 7.83 5.83
C GLY A 262 10.64 6.46 6.01
N CYS A 263 11.47 5.44 6.14
CA CYS A 263 11.01 4.07 6.33
C CYS A 263 10.25 3.91 7.65
N TYR A 264 9.04 3.37 7.57
CA TYR A 264 8.18 3.10 8.71
C TYR A 264 8.89 2.31 9.83
N LEU A 265 9.67 1.29 9.46
CA LEU A 265 10.36 0.45 10.43
C LEU A 265 11.50 1.19 11.15
N LYS A 266 12.29 1.99 10.41
CA LYS A 266 13.38 2.80 10.99
C LYS A 266 12.87 3.79 12.03
N ASN A 267 11.67 4.29 11.85
CA ASN A 267 11.06 5.26 12.76
C ASN A 267 10.53 4.63 14.05
N LYS A 268 10.50 3.29 14.15
CA LYS A 268 10.04 2.55 15.35
C LYS A 268 11.17 2.18 16.31
N ALA A 269 12.38 2.67 16.13
CA ALA A 269 13.54 2.36 16.97
C ALA A 269 13.86 0.84 17.10
N VAL A 270 13.49 0.06 16.09
CA VAL A 270 13.80 -1.36 15.97
C VAL A 270 14.99 -1.51 15.04
N GLU A 271 15.89 -2.46 15.31
CA GLU A 271 16.95 -2.80 14.38
C GLU A 271 16.34 -3.35 13.09
N VAL A 272 16.56 -2.63 11.98
CA VAL A 272 15.93 -2.93 10.69
C VAL A 272 16.94 -3.57 9.76
N SER A 273 16.67 -4.82 9.38
CA SER A 273 17.42 -5.50 8.32
C SER A 273 16.89 -5.10 6.94
N CYS A 274 17.58 -4.19 6.27
CA CYS A 274 17.22 -3.81 4.89
C CYS A 274 17.44 -4.95 3.89
N VAL A 275 18.31 -5.93 4.20
CA VAL A 275 18.51 -7.14 3.37
C VAL A 275 17.28 -8.04 3.35
N ASP A 276 16.46 -7.99 4.40
CA ASP A 276 15.23 -8.77 4.52
C ASP A 276 13.98 -7.96 4.14
N CYS A 277 14.14 -6.72 3.68
CA CYS A 277 13.04 -5.84 3.36
C CYS A 277 12.06 -6.46 2.36
N GLY A 278 10.76 -6.45 2.69
CA GLY A 278 9.68 -6.95 1.86
C GLY A 278 8.84 -5.87 1.17
N PHE A 279 9.10 -4.58 1.47
CA PHE A 279 8.25 -3.47 1.04
C PHE A 279 8.46 -3.08 -0.42
N ALA A 280 7.64 -3.63 -1.31
CA ALA A 280 7.70 -3.33 -2.74
C ALA A 280 7.46 -1.85 -3.05
N VAL A 281 6.64 -1.15 -2.25
CA VAL A 281 6.37 0.29 -2.45
C VAL A 281 7.64 1.14 -2.36
N HIS A 282 8.56 0.83 -1.44
CA HIS A 282 9.83 1.54 -1.32
C HIS A 282 10.76 1.26 -2.53
N CYS A 283 10.75 0.03 -3.03
CA CYS A 283 11.48 -0.33 -4.24
C CYS A 283 10.91 0.40 -5.46
N GLU A 284 9.61 0.33 -5.70
CA GLU A 284 8.95 0.93 -6.86
C GLU A 284 9.12 2.45 -6.90
N ILE A 285 8.89 3.15 -5.77
CA ILE A 285 8.99 4.60 -5.72
C ILE A 285 10.45 5.07 -5.91
N SER A 286 11.43 4.34 -5.34
CA SER A 286 12.85 4.65 -5.51
C SER A 286 13.31 4.43 -6.95
N LEU A 287 12.86 3.34 -7.59
CA LEU A 287 13.13 3.09 -9.00
C LEU A 287 12.48 4.13 -9.91
N ALA A 288 11.23 4.49 -9.65
CA ALA A 288 10.55 5.55 -10.40
C ALA A 288 11.27 6.91 -10.24
N TYR A 289 11.68 7.24 -9.01
CA TYR A 289 12.48 8.41 -8.74
C TYR A 289 13.82 8.39 -9.46
N SER A 290 14.45 7.23 -9.60
CA SER A 290 15.68 7.03 -10.38
C SER A 290 15.44 6.98 -11.90
N LEU A 291 14.23 7.28 -12.37
CA LEU A 291 13.82 7.29 -13.79
C LEU A 291 13.89 5.91 -14.46
N ASN A 292 13.73 4.83 -13.69
CA ASN A 292 13.59 3.50 -14.26
C ASN A 292 12.28 3.42 -15.07
N ILE A 293 12.39 3.18 -16.36
CA ILE A 293 11.25 3.21 -17.30
C ILE A 293 10.20 2.17 -16.94
N ASP A 294 10.59 0.99 -16.47
CA ASP A 294 9.66 -0.08 -16.11
C ASP A 294 8.86 0.29 -14.86
N ALA A 295 9.50 0.86 -13.83
CA ALA A 295 8.84 1.37 -12.64
C ALA A 295 7.92 2.56 -12.95
N LEU A 296 8.33 3.47 -13.84
CA LEU A 296 7.48 4.57 -14.31
C LEU A 296 6.25 4.05 -15.06
N ASN A 297 6.39 3.01 -15.88
CA ASN A 297 5.26 2.36 -16.55
C ASN A 297 4.32 1.66 -15.55
N SER A 298 4.87 1.03 -14.50
CA SER A 298 4.07 0.46 -13.42
C SER A 298 3.31 1.53 -12.66
N ALA A 299 3.95 2.60 -12.25
CA ALA A 299 3.29 3.75 -11.63
C ALA A 299 2.18 4.33 -12.52
N ARG A 300 2.43 4.47 -13.84
CA ARG A 300 1.41 4.91 -14.79
C ARG A 300 0.18 3.99 -14.81
N LYS A 301 0.37 2.67 -14.81
CA LYS A 301 -0.74 1.70 -14.79
C LYS A 301 -1.52 1.75 -13.48
N ILE A 302 -0.83 1.97 -12.34
CA ILE A 302 -1.47 2.07 -11.03
C ILE A 302 -2.28 3.36 -10.92
N PHE A 303 -1.73 4.50 -11.29
CA PHE A 303 -2.32 5.80 -10.96
C PHE A 303 -3.11 6.44 -12.13
N TRP A 304 -2.77 6.17 -13.38
CA TRP A 304 -3.43 6.72 -14.59
C TRP A 304 -4.02 5.63 -15.48
#